data_e6ac679ce466b29d48d34d595870275f
#
_entry.id   e6ac679ce466b29d48d34d595870275f
#
_cell.length_a   1.000
_cell.length_b   1.000
_cell.length_c   1.000
_cell.angle_alpha   90.00
_cell.angle_beta   90.00
_cell.angle_gamma   90.00
#
_symmetry.space_group_name_H-M   'P 1'
#
loop_
_entity.id
_entity.type
_entity.pdbx_description
1 polymer ?
#
loop_
_entity_poly.entity_id
_entity_poly.type
_entity_poly.pdbx_seq_one_letter_code
_entity_poly.pdbx_strand_id
1 'polypeptide(L)'
;MAHQPHQPPSLACTNCVTERAIVYCPADGARLCLECDSALHRTSQLAALHCRAPLCDACGVVRAAIRCQIAGARATLCGGCAHRLGPLDGASIAVVEEYTGCPTPAEMLRLLSVEAPSSHEDFDAWLAYKLPQVMGEAQEPGHVQRHPFSRL
;
A
#
# COMPACT_ATOMS: atom_id res chain seq x y z
N MET A 1 25.17 -29.07 -8.82
CA MET A 1 24.00 -28.19 -8.87
C MET A 1 24.33 -26.92 -8.13
N ALA A 2 24.39 -25.81 -8.81
CA ALA A 2 24.66 -24.54 -8.18
C ALA A 2 23.42 -24.16 -7.33
N HIS A 3 23.63 -23.99 -6.04
CA HIS A 3 22.64 -23.34 -5.20
C HIS A 3 22.52 -21.91 -5.69
N GLN A 4 21.38 -21.60 -6.29
CA GLN A 4 21.06 -20.20 -6.50
C GLN A 4 20.90 -19.56 -5.12
N PRO A 5 21.58 -18.43 -4.86
CA PRO A 5 21.34 -17.72 -3.63
C PRO A 5 19.87 -17.38 -3.55
N HIS A 6 19.25 -17.65 -2.42
CA HIS A 6 17.87 -17.22 -2.17
C HIS A 6 17.83 -15.70 -2.33
N GLN A 7 17.37 -15.27 -3.49
CA GLN A 7 17.06 -13.87 -3.67
C GLN A 7 15.91 -13.53 -2.71
N PRO A 8 16.01 -12.43 -1.98
CA PRO A 8 14.89 -11.98 -1.18
C PRO A 8 13.66 -11.85 -2.09
N PRO A 9 12.45 -12.12 -1.56
CA PRO A 9 11.24 -11.97 -2.36
C PRO A 9 11.21 -10.59 -2.98
N SER A 10 10.95 -10.53 -4.28
CA SER A 10 10.87 -9.27 -5.01
C SER A 10 9.80 -8.38 -4.37
N LEU A 11 10.16 -7.15 -4.06
CA LEU A 11 9.22 -6.13 -3.59
C LEU A 11 8.42 -5.51 -4.74
N ALA A 12 8.66 -5.95 -5.97
CA ALA A 12 7.99 -5.41 -7.14
C ALA A 12 6.55 -5.88 -7.26
N CYS A 13 5.72 -5.02 -7.83
CA CYS A 13 4.36 -5.35 -8.22
C CYS A 13 4.36 -6.60 -9.11
N THR A 14 3.50 -7.57 -8.79
CA THR A 14 3.42 -8.82 -9.55
C THR A 14 2.84 -8.64 -10.94
N ASN A 15 2.16 -7.52 -11.20
CA ASN A 15 1.56 -7.24 -12.50
C ASN A 15 2.50 -6.47 -13.43
N CYS A 16 2.99 -5.31 -13.03
CA CYS A 16 3.84 -4.50 -13.90
C CYS A 16 5.34 -4.79 -13.74
N VAL A 17 5.75 -5.37 -12.63
CA VAL A 17 7.13 -5.75 -12.30
C VAL A 17 8.10 -4.56 -12.16
N THR A 18 7.64 -3.35 -12.40
CA THR A 18 8.48 -2.14 -12.36
C THR A 18 8.35 -1.36 -11.06
N GLU A 19 7.15 -1.38 -10.48
CA GLU A 19 6.85 -0.58 -9.30
C GLU A 19 6.84 -1.42 -8.03
N ARG A 20 7.10 -0.75 -6.91
CA ARG A 20 6.97 -1.40 -5.62
C ARG A 20 5.52 -1.75 -5.34
N ALA A 21 5.29 -2.99 -4.92
CA ALA A 21 3.99 -3.42 -4.45
C ALA A 21 3.70 -2.82 -3.07
N ILE A 22 2.50 -2.31 -2.86
CA ILE A 22 2.07 -1.72 -1.60
C ILE A 22 0.70 -2.23 -1.15
N VAL A 23 0.00 -2.94 -2.00
CA VAL A 23 -1.33 -3.50 -1.76
C VAL A 23 -1.32 -5.00 -2.00
N TYR A 24 -2.07 -5.72 -1.20
CA TYR A 24 -2.31 -7.15 -1.38
C TYR A 24 -3.78 -7.42 -1.69
N CYS A 25 -4.01 -8.20 -2.75
CA CYS A 25 -5.33 -8.70 -3.11
C CYS A 25 -5.37 -10.21 -2.93
N PRO A 26 -6.02 -10.72 -1.87
CA PRO A 26 -6.10 -12.18 -1.64
C PRO A 26 -6.82 -12.92 -2.75
N ALA A 27 -7.87 -12.32 -3.32
CA ALA A 27 -8.65 -12.96 -4.39
C ALA A 27 -7.80 -13.25 -5.63
N ASP A 28 -6.90 -12.34 -5.97
CA ASP A 28 -5.99 -12.50 -7.12
C ASP A 28 -4.64 -13.13 -6.72
N GLY A 29 -4.39 -13.29 -5.44
CA GLY A 29 -3.09 -13.72 -4.95
C GLY A 29 -1.97 -12.76 -5.36
N ALA A 30 -2.26 -11.48 -5.49
CA ALA A 30 -1.38 -10.51 -6.12
C ALA A 30 -0.91 -9.42 -5.14
N ARG A 31 0.33 -9.03 -5.32
CA ARG A 31 0.95 -7.87 -4.66
C ARG A 31 1.05 -6.77 -5.71
N LEU A 32 0.39 -5.66 -5.47
CA LEU A 32 0.16 -4.65 -6.49
C LEU A 32 0.66 -3.27 -6.06
N CYS A 33 1.17 -2.52 -7.03
CA CYS A 33 1.34 -1.09 -6.88
C CYS A 33 -0.04 -0.41 -6.98
N LEU A 34 -0.13 0.85 -6.62
CA LEU A 34 -1.40 1.59 -6.66
C LEU A 34 -2.00 1.64 -8.05
N GLU A 35 -1.16 1.85 -9.06
CA GLU A 35 -1.60 1.92 -10.44
C GLU A 35 -2.24 0.61 -10.90
N CYS A 36 -1.56 -0.51 -10.65
CA CYS A 36 -2.08 -1.81 -11.04
C CYS A 36 -3.29 -2.23 -10.22
N ASP A 37 -3.32 -1.91 -8.93
CA ASP A 37 -4.50 -2.14 -8.10
C ASP A 37 -5.73 -1.45 -8.69
N SER A 38 -5.60 -0.18 -9.02
CA SER A 38 -6.68 0.58 -9.63
C SER A 38 -7.08 0.02 -11.00
N ALA A 39 -6.12 -0.25 -11.86
CA ALA A 39 -6.39 -0.73 -13.22
C ALA A 39 -7.09 -2.08 -13.22
N LEU A 40 -6.60 -3.03 -12.42
CA LEU A 40 -7.16 -4.38 -12.39
C LEU A 40 -8.55 -4.43 -11.76
N HIS A 41 -8.81 -3.63 -10.74
CA HIS A 41 -10.09 -3.68 -10.03
C HIS A 41 -11.16 -2.78 -10.65
N ARG A 42 -10.85 -2.11 -11.75
CA ARG A 42 -11.83 -1.38 -12.56
C ARG A 42 -12.32 -2.17 -13.77
N THR A 43 -11.75 -3.32 -14.03
CA THR A 43 -12.08 -4.10 -15.22
C THR A 43 -13.49 -4.66 -15.20
N SER A 44 -14.07 -4.87 -14.01
CA SER A 44 -15.42 -5.38 -13.86
C SER A 44 -15.99 -5.05 -12.48
N GLN A 45 -17.30 -5.17 -12.33
CA GLN A 45 -17.95 -5.02 -11.02
C GLN A 45 -17.51 -6.12 -10.05
N LEU A 46 -17.25 -7.32 -10.54
CA LEU A 46 -16.75 -8.41 -9.69
C LEU A 46 -15.34 -8.13 -9.19
N ALA A 47 -14.46 -7.65 -10.06
CA ALA A 47 -13.10 -7.28 -9.65
C ALA A 47 -13.13 -6.16 -8.60
N ALA A 48 -14.01 -5.19 -8.74
CA ALA A 48 -14.16 -4.10 -7.78
C ALA A 48 -14.58 -4.58 -6.39
N LEU A 49 -15.19 -5.75 -6.28
CA LEU A 49 -15.60 -6.33 -5.00
C LEU A 49 -14.46 -7.06 -4.28
N HIS A 50 -13.33 -7.28 -4.92
CA HIS A 50 -12.18 -7.88 -4.26
C HIS A 50 -11.76 -7.03 -3.07
N CYS A 51 -11.56 -7.69 -1.92
CA CYS A 51 -11.09 -7.03 -0.71
C CYS A 51 -9.57 -6.90 -0.78
N ARG A 52 -9.04 -5.69 -0.60
CA ARG A 52 -7.61 -5.42 -0.61
C ARG A 52 -7.18 -4.79 0.70
N ALA A 53 -5.92 -4.94 1.03
CA ALA A 53 -5.32 -4.37 2.22
C ALA A 53 -3.87 -3.95 1.95
N PRO A 54 -3.30 -3.05 2.75
CA PRO A 54 -1.87 -2.76 2.66
C PRO A 54 -1.02 -4.01 2.85
N LEU A 55 0.11 -4.07 2.16
CA LEU A 55 1.12 -5.09 2.39
C LEU A 55 1.88 -4.84 3.69
N CYS A 56 2.37 -5.92 4.29
CA CYS A 56 3.27 -5.83 5.44
C CYS A 56 4.58 -5.13 5.04
N ASP A 57 4.96 -4.11 5.79
CA ASP A 57 6.20 -3.35 5.54
C ASP A 57 7.45 -4.20 5.75
N ALA A 58 7.40 -5.19 6.63
CA ALA A 58 8.56 -5.99 6.98
C ALA A 58 8.83 -7.11 5.98
N CYS A 59 7.83 -7.93 5.66
CA CYS A 59 8.03 -9.04 4.75
C CYS A 59 7.65 -8.75 3.29
N GLY A 60 6.71 -7.83 3.06
CA GLY A 60 6.25 -7.50 1.71
C GLY A 60 5.55 -8.64 0.98
N VAL A 61 5.14 -9.68 1.69
CA VAL A 61 4.59 -10.91 1.09
C VAL A 61 3.10 -11.04 1.28
N VAL A 62 2.62 -10.71 2.48
CA VAL A 62 1.22 -10.88 2.85
C VAL A 62 0.62 -9.55 3.31
N ARG A 63 -0.69 -9.53 3.43
CA ARG A 63 -1.40 -8.35 3.91
C ARG A 63 -0.99 -8.02 5.34
N ALA A 64 -0.93 -6.74 5.63
CA ALA A 64 -0.75 -6.25 6.98
C ALA A 64 -2.03 -6.47 7.81
N ALA A 65 -1.85 -6.65 9.10
CA ALA A 65 -2.95 -6.83 10.05
C ALA A 65 -3.06 -5.65 11.02
N ILE A 66 -1.92 -5.07 11.39
CA ILE A 66 -1.87 -3.98 12.36
C ILE A 66 -0.97 -2.84 11.90
N ARG A 67 -1.28 -1.66 12.40
CA ARG A 67 -0.39 -0.49 12.35
C ARG A 67 0.10 -0.26 13.76
N CYS A 68 1.42 -0.13 13.92
CA CYS A 68 2.01 0.13 15.22
C CYS A 68 2.96 1.32 15.17
N GLN A 69 3.05 2.01 16.28
CA GLN A 69 4.01 3.09 16.49
C GLN A 69 4.77 2.80 17.78
N ILE A 70 6.06 2.63 17.64
CA ILE A 70 6.95 2.29 18.75
C ILE A 70 8.12 3.27 18.71
N ALA A 71 8.33 4.02 19.80
CA ALA A 71 9.45 4.94 19.94
C ALA A 71 9.61 5.90 18.74
N GLY A 72 8.50 6.38 18.18
CA GLY A 72 8.50 7.28 17.03
C GLY A 72 8.60 6.58 15.68
N ALA A 73 8.88 5.28 15.64
CA ALA A 73 8.87 4.49 14.42
C ALA A 73 7.47 3.95 14.14
N ARG A 74 7.06 4.00 12.89
CA ARG A 74 5.76 3.52 12.45
C ARG A 74 5.92 2.37 11.49
N ALA A 75 5.10 1.34 11.67
CA ALA A 75 5.12 0.18 10.80
C ALA A 75 3.73 -0.40 10.64
N THR A 76 3.47 -0.90 9.44
CA THR A 76 2.25 -1.64 9.10
C THR A 76 2.67 -3.08 8.88
N LEU A 77 2.21 -4.00 9.72
CA LEU A 77 2.77 -5.33 9.82
C LEU A 77 1.71 -6.43 9.76
N CYS A 78 2.08 -7.57 9.18
CA CYS A 78 1.29 -8.79 9.33
C CYS A 78 1.47 -9.37 10.73
N GLY A 79 0.57 -10.27 11.12
CA GLY A 79 0.62 -10.90 12.43
C GLY A 79 1.93 -11.61 12.73
N GLY A 80 2.49 -12.32 11.73
CA GLY A 80 3.76 -13.02 11.88
C GLY A 80 4.95 -12.09 12.13
N CYS A 81 5.03 -11.00 11.37
CA CYS A 81 6.10 -10.02 11.57
C CYS A 81 5.95 -9.25 12.87
N ALA A 82 4.73 -8.90 13.24
CA ALA A 82 4.47 -8.26 14.53
C ALA A 82 4.86 -9.17 15.70
N HIS A 83 4.56 -10.45 15.61
CA HIS A 83 4.93 -11.43 16.63
C HIS A 83 6.46 -11.54 16.81
N ARG A 84 7.21 -11.47 15.71
CA ARG A 84 8.68 -11.53 15.75
C ARG A 84 9.33 -10.32 16.41
N LEU A 85 8.63 -9.18 16.43
CA LEU A 85 9.14 -8.01 17.15
C LEU A 85 9.06 -8.16 18.67
N GLY A 86 8.34 -9.16 19.15
CA GLY A 86 8.14 -9.37 20.56
C GLY A 86 7.00 -8.52 21.13
N PRO A 87 6.94 -8.36 22.48
CA PRO A 87 5.89 -7.59 23.11
C PRO A 87 5.86 -6.15 22.62
N LEU A 88 4.68 -5.67 22.26
CA LEU A 88 4.46 -4.30 21.81
C LEU A 88 4.01 -3.40 22.97
N ASP A 89 4.62 -3.57 24.13
CA ASP A 89 4.29 -2.80 25.32
C ASP A 89 4.60 -1.32 25.09
N GLY A 90 3.63 -0.47 25.41
CA GLY A 90 3.75 0.97 25.19
C GLY A 90 3.58 1.42 23.75
N ALA A 91 3.30 0.49 22.83
CA ALA A 91 3.04 0.82 21.43
C ALA A 91 1.59 1.28 21.23
N SER A 92 1.39 2.23 20.34
CA SER A 92 0.06 2.54 19.82
C SER A 92 -0.24 1.56 18.69
N ILE A 93 -1.31 0.79 18.81
CA ILE A 93 -1.68 -0.24 17.85
C ILE A 93 -3.07 0.03 17.31
N ALA A 94 -3.21 -0.04 15.99
CA ALA A 94 -4.50 0.04 15.31
C ALA A 94 -4.64 -1.12 14.34
N VAL A 95 -5.88 -1.55 14.10
CA VAL A 95 -6.18 -2.57 13.10
C VAL A 95 -6.10 -1.94 11.72
N VAL A 96 -5.52 -2.65 10.77
CA VAL A 96 -5.43 -2.22 9.37
C VAL A 96 -6.80 -2.35 8.71
N GLU A 97 -7.20 -1.30 8.00
CA GLU A 97 -8.43 -1.31 7.24
C GLU A 97 -8.26 -2.04 5.91
N GLU A 98 -9.27 -2.83 5.57
CA GLU A 98 -9.42 -3.42 4.25
C GLU A 98 -10.36 -2.55 3.43
N TYR A 99 -10.27 -2.64 2.11
CA TYR A 99 -11.11 -1.85 1.24
C TYR A 99 -11.51 -2.61 -0.03
N THR A 100 -12.59 -2.18 -0.64
CA THR A 100 -13.08 -2.65 -1.93
C THR A 100 -13.33 -1.44 -2.83
N GLY A 101 -13.71 -1.69 -4.06
CA GLY A 101 -14.04 -0.62 -5.00
C GLY A 101 -12.82 0.08 -5.57
N CYS A 102 -12.97 1.33 -5.91
CA CYS A 102 -11.93 2.15 -6.50
C CYS A 102 -11.76 3.45 -5.71
N PRO A 103 -11.05 3.41 -4.57
CA PRO A 103 -10.86 4.58 -3.74
C PRO A 103 -10.15 5.71 -4.49
N THR A 104 -10.41 6.94 -4.07
CA THR A 104 -9.70 8.11 -4.58
C THR A 104 -8.25 8.11 -4.07
N PRO A 105 -7.33 8.87 -4.69
CA PRO A 105 -5.97 9.00 -4.16
C PRO A 105 -5.91 9.44 -2.70
N ALA A 106 -6.79 10.36 -2.29
CA ALA A 106 -6.88 10.81 -0.90
C ALA A 106 -7.25 9.66 0.04
N GLU A 107 -8.24 8.88 -0.35
CA GLU A 107 -8.67 7.71 0.42
C GLU A 107 -7.56 6.66 0.50
N MET A 108 -6.86 6.41 -0.60
CA MET A 108 -5.75 5.47 -0.63
C MET A 108 -4.61 5.90 0.31
N LEU A 109 -4.24 7.15 0.30
CA LEU A 109 -3.21 7.66 1.21
C LEU A 109 -3.65 7.53 2.67
N ARG A 110 -4.93 7.79 2.95
CA ARG A 110 -5.47 7.61 4.29
C ARG A 110 -5.45 6.15 4.73
N LEU A 111 -5.79 5.23 3.84
CA LEU A 111 -5.81 3.80 4.12
C LEU A 111 -4.42 3.22 4.31
N LEU A 112 -3.45 3.70 3.53
CA LEU A 112 -2.12 3.13 3.47
C LEU A 112 -1.10 3.82 4.38
N SER A 113 -1.41 5.01 4.88
CA SER A 113 -0.45 5.80 5.66
C SER A 113 -0.90 5.98 7.11
N VAL A 114 -0.06 5.57 8.03
CA VAL A 114 -0.21 5.87 9.46
C VAL A 114 0.25 7.29 9.79
N GLU A 115 0.81 8.00 8.84
CA GLU A 115 1.36 9.34 9.03
C GLU A 115 0.38 10.46 8.68
N ALA A 116 -0.76 10.11 8.11
CA ALA A 116 -1.75 11.11 7.73
C ALA A 116 -2.24 11.89 8.95
N PRO A 117 -2.24 13.22 8.88
CA PRO A 117 -2.76 14.05 9.96
C PRO A 117 -4.24 13.78 10.20
N SER A 118 -4.66 13.97 11.45
CA SER A 118 -6.06 13.79 11.84
C SER A 118 -6.94 14.99 11.52
N SER A 119 -6.38 16.21 11.49
CA SER A 119 -7.16 17.39 11.14
C SER A 119 -7.38 17.48 9.63
N HIS A 120 -8.53 17.98 9.22
CA HIS A 120 -8.89 18.06 7.81
C HIS A 120 -7.97 19.02 7.04
N GLU A 121 -7.69 20.17 7.64
CA GLU A 121 -6.82 21.18 7.03
C GLU A 121 -5.39 20.68 6.85
N ASP A 122 -4.83 20.08 7.90
CA ASP A 122 -3.48 19.51 7.85
C ASP A 122 -3.41 18.32 6.88
N PHE A 123 -4.49 17.55 6.81
CA PHE A 123 -4.58 16.43 5.88
C PHE A 123 -4.53 16.90 4.42
N ASP A 124 -5.24 17.95 4.08
CA ASP A 124 -5.25 18.49 2.71
C ASP A 124 -3.85 18.98 2.29
N ALA A 125 -3.16 19.69 3.19
CA ALA A 125 -1.80 20.14 2.95
C ALA A 125 -0.81 18.98 2.82
N TRP A 126 -0.94 17.99 3.69
CA TRP A 126 -0.13 16.78 3.66
C TRP A 126 -0.38 15.99 2.38
N LEU A 127 -1.64 15.85 1.97
CA LEU A 127 -2.04 15.17 0.75
C LEU A 127 -1.41 15.81 -0.48
N ALA A 128 -1.47 17.13 -0.58
CA ALA A 128 -0.89 17.87 -1.70
C ALA A 128 0.62 17.63 -1.81
N TYR A 129 1.30 17.47 -0.69
CA TYR A 129 2.72 17.14 -0.64
C TYR A 129 3.00 15.67 -0.99
N LYS A 130 2.19 14.75 -0.47
CA LYS A 130 2.43 13.30 -0.61
C LYS A 130 1.94 12.72 -1.93
N LEU A 131 0.96 13.34 -2.55
CA LEU A 131 0.35 12.79 -3.75
C LEU A 131 1.35 12.53 -4.88
N PRO A 132 2.27 13.45 -5.21
CA PRO A 132 3.28 13.17 -6.23
C PRO A 132 4.20 12.01 -5.88
N GLN A 133 4.49 11.80 -4.59
CA GLN A 133 5.36 10.71 -4.12
C GLN A 133 4.69 9.35 -4.25
N VAL A 134 3.38 9.28 -3.97
CA VAL A 134 2.61 8.05 -4.06
C VAL A 134 2.31 7.68 -5.51
N MET A 135 2.01 8.67 -6.32
CA MET A 135 1.65 8.47 -7.73
C MET A 135 2.84 8.38 -8.67
N GLY A 136 4.06 8.44 -8.12
CA GLY A 136 5.29 8.49 -8.90
C GLY A 136 5.71 9.91 -9.24
N GLU A 137 6.69 10.05 -10.12
CA GLU A 137 7.17 11.36 -10.57
C GLU A 137 6.02 12.23 -11.06
N ALA A 138 6.12 13.50 -10.81
CA ALA A 138 5.12 14.46 -11.26
C ALA A 138 4.89 14.31 -12.77
N GLN A 139 3.65 14.36 -13.16
CA GLN A 139 3.32 14.29 -14.58
C GLN A 139 3.87 15.48 -15.32
N GLU A 140 4.45 15.18 -16.45
CA GLU A 140 4.74 16.23 -17.37
C GLU A 140 3.42 16.83 -17.90
N PRO A 141 3.41 18.15 -18.15
CA PRO A 141 2.27 18.78 -18.79
C PRO A 141 1.93 18.08 -20.10
N GLY A 142 0.70 17.63 -20.24
CA GLY A 142 0.25 16.91 -21.42
C GLY A 142 -0.05 15.44 -21.22
N HIS A 143 0.36 14.85 -20.15
CA HIS A 143 -0.02 13.47 -19.79
C HIS A 143 -1.39 13.46 -19.12
N VAL A 144 -2.40 13.80 -19.86
CA VAL A 144 -3.75 14.02 -19.32
C VAL A 144 -4.55 12.73 -19.19
N GLN A 145 -4.06 11.65 -19.74
CA GLN A 145 -4.83 10.42 -19.90
C GLN A 145 -4.67 9.45 -18.74
N ARG A 146 -3.88 9.83 -17.73
CA ARG A 146 -3.63 8.92 -16.64
C ARG A 146 -4.72 9.00 -15.61
N HIS A 147 -5.17 7.83 -15.28
CA HIS A 147 -6.08 7.61 -14.19
C HIS A 147 -5.49 8.15 -12.88
N PRO A 148 -6.32 8.58 -11.91
CA PRO A 148 -5.81 9.06 -10.61
C PRO A 148 -4.88 8.10 -9.89
N PHE A 149 -5.01 6.82 -10.15
CA PHE A 149 -4.11 5.80 -9.62
C PHE A 149 -3.08 5.34 -10.63
N SER A 150 -3.10 5.86 -11.84
CA SER A 150 -2.11 5.52 -12.84
C SER A 150 -0.83 6.28 -12.58
N ARG A 151 0.27 5.61 -12.89
CA ARG A 151 1.51 6.31 -12.90
C ARG A 151 1.55 7.33 -13.99
N LEU A 152 2.19 8.32 -13.63
CA LEU A 152 2.34 9.43 -14.52
C LEU A 152 3.53 9.27 -15.43
#